data_36bc6e62f32a68097e1da370ff77c911
#
_entry.id   36bc6e62f32a68097e1da370ff77c911
#
_cell.length_a   1.000
_cell.length_b   1.000
_cell.length_c   1.000
_cell.angle_alpha   90.00
_cell.angle_beta   90.00
_cell.angle_gamma   90.00
#
_symmetry.space_group_name_H-M   'P 1'
#
loop_
_entity.id
_entity.type
_entity.pdbx_description
1 polymer ?
#
loop_
_entity_poly.entity_id
_entity_poly.type
_entity_poly.pdbx_seq_one_letter_code
_entity_poly.pdbx_strand_id
1 'polypeptide(L)'
;MSESPHPSVSVLHKRWVKLENEYHELAVEIDSARARGADLEPVREGQTRLLLQINALVAEIRDAPATTTEDFLALLDVALDHELDLASDIAFYGPADYPMITRLFRALARKVPDFEFNSLRRWLSSPGQFEQLMGDATPLESGREDVGPIQPTVL
;
A
#
# COMPACT_ATOMS: atom_id res chain seq x y z
N MET A 1 -12.04 15.00 -32.83
CA MET A 1 -12.38 14.98 -31.55
C MET A 1 -11.48 14.14 -30.72
N SER A 2 -11.21 14.54 -29.66
CA SER A 2 -10.28 13.83 -28.84
C SER A 2 -11.03 13.04 -27.81
N GLU A 3 -10.58 11.88 -27.58
CA GLU A 3 -11.08 11.12 -26.50
C GLU A 3 -10.46 11.60 -25.25
N SER A 4 -11.22 11.59 -24.19
CA SER A 4 -10.65 11.82 -22.90
C SER A 4 -9.66 10.74 -22.63
N PRO A 5 -8.46 11.06 -22.22
CA PRO A 5 -7.51 10.02 -21.87
C PRO A 5 -8.03 9.22 -20.70
N HIS A 6 -7.75 7.94 -20.72
CA HIS A 6 -8.05 7.10 -19.57
C HIS A 6 -7.20 7.57 -18.39
N PRO A 7 -7.76 7.57 -17.19
CA PRO A 7 -6.97 7.94 -16.02
C PRO A 7 -5.81 6.97 -15.85
N SER A 8 -4.70 7.50 -15.38
CA SER A 8 -3.54 6.69 -15.12
C SER A 8 -3.72 5.93 -13.81
N VAL A 9 -2.84 4.95 -13.60
CA VAL A 9 -2.87 4.18 -12.36
C VAL A 9 -2.79 5.07 -11.14
N SER A 10 -1.94 6.10 -11.15
CA SER A 10 -1.79 6.94 -9.97
C SER A 10 -3.07 7.72 -9.65
N VAL A 11 -3.81 8.13 -10.67
CA VAL A 11 -5.09 8.79 -10.46
C VAL A 11 -6.11 7.84 -9.85
N LEU A 12 -6.20 6.64 -10.39
CA LEU A 12 -7.12 5.64 -9.87
C LEU A 12 -6.73 5.17 -8.47
N HIS A 13 -5.43 5.13 -8.21
CA HIS A 13 -4.93 4.74 -6.90
C HIS A 13 -5.43 5.67 -5.79
N LYS A 14 -5.49 6.96 -6.08
CA LYS A 14 -6.00 7.89 -5.07
C LYS A 14 -7.45 7.62 -4.72
N ARG A 15 -8.24 7.24 -5.71
CA ARG A 15 -9.63 6.83 -5.46
C ARG A 15 -9.67 5.54 -4.65
N TRP A 16 -8.78 4.62 -4.97
CA TRP A 16 -8.71 3.34 -4.27
C TRP A 16 -8.35 3.54 -2.80
N VAL A 17 -7.37 4.39 -2.51
CA VAL A 17 -7.00 4.69 -1.12
C VAL A 17 -8.19 5.24 -0.36
N LYS A 18 -8.94 6.14 -0.98
CA LYS A 18 -10.11 6.73 -0.33
C LYS A 18 -11.16 5.67 -0.01
N LEU A 19 -11.46 4.80 -0.97
CA LEU A 19 -12.45 3.76 -0.75
C LEU A 19 -11.99 2.76 0.31
N GLU A 20 -10.71 2.42 0.31
CA GLU A 20 -10.17 1.52 1.31
C GLU A 20 -10.26 2.11 2.70
N ASN A 21 -10.00 3.40 2.83
CA ASN A 21 -10.14 4.07 4.13
C ASN A 21 -11.59 4.05 4.59
N GLU A 22 -12.53 4.32 3.69
CA GLU A 22 -13.95 4.28 4.05
C GLU A 22 -14.36 2.87 4.47
N TYR A 23 -13.86 1.87 3.77
CA TYR A 23 -14.16 0.48 4.11
C TYR A 23 -13.67 0.15 5.51
N HIS A 24 -12.48 0.60 5.85
CA HIS A 24 -11.93 0.33 7.17
C HIS A 24 -12.65 1.09 8.27
N GLU A 25 -13.12 2.29 7.97
CA GLU A 25 -13.93 3.04 8.93
C GLU A 25 -15.21 2.30 9.24
N LEU A 26 -15.83 1.70 8.23
CA LEU A 26 -17.03 0.91 8.47
C LEU A 26 -16.72 -0.36 9.26
N ALA A 27 -15.56 -0.95 9.06
CA ALA A 27 -15.17 -2.12 9.85
C ALA A 27 -15.05 -1.77 11.33
N VAL A 28 -14.47 -0.61 11.62
CA VAL A 28 -14.40 -0.13 13.00
C VAL A 28 -15.81 0.12 13.56
N GLU A 29 -16.67 0.68 12.73
CA GLU A 29 -18.04 0.95 13.17
C GLU A 29 -18.80 -0.35 13.43
N ILE A 30 -18.56 -1.39 12.68
CA ILE A 30 -19.18 -2.69 12.94
C ILE A 30 -18.79 -3.19 14.33
N ASP A 31 -17.51 -3.10 14.67
CA ASP A 31 -17.06 -3.54 15.98
C ASP A 31 -17.71 -2.73 17.09
N SER A 32 -17.80 -1.43 16.90
CA SER A 32 -18.41 -0.54 17.87
C SER A 32 -19.91 -0.84 18.01
N ALA A 33 -20.59 -1.03 16.89
CA ALA A 33 -22.02 -1.32 16.91
C ALA A 33 -22.30 -2.68 17.55
N ARG A 34 -21.43 -3.65 17.27
CA ARG A 34 -21.58 -4.97 17.89
C ARG A 34 -21.45 -4.87 19.40
N ALA A 35 -20.52 -4.07 19.88
CA ALA A 35 -20.33 -3.90 21.31
C ALA A 35 -21.54 -3.26 21.97
N ARG A 36 -22.28 -2.43 21.24
CA ARG A 36 -23.49 -1.77 21.75
C ARG A 36 -24.75 -2.62 21.57
N GLY A 37 -24.65 -3.75 20.89
CA GLY A 37 -25.82 -4.56 20.57
C GLY A 37 -26.70 -3.95 19.50
N ALA A 38 -26.16 -3.06 18.68
CA ALA A 38 -26.93 -2.39 17.64
C ALA A 38 -27.11 -3.28 16.43
N ASP A 39 -28.07 -2.91 15.58
CA ASP A 39 -28.30 -3.62 14.32
C ASP A 39 -27.13 -3.37 13.38
N LEU A 40 -26.51 -4.44 12.90
CA LEU A 40 -25.33 -4.33 12.05
C LEU A 40 -25.66 -4.28 10.56
N GLU A 41 -26.92 -4.51 10.21
CA GLU A 41 -27.27 -4.66 8.80
C GLU A 41 -26.98 -3.44 7.96
N PRO A 42 -27.31 -2.21 8.40
CA PRO A 42 -27.03 -1.04 7.56
C PRO A 42 -25.55 -0.83 7.31
N VAL A 43 -24.71 -1.09 8.33
CA VAL A 43 -23.27 -0.91 8.17
C VAL A 43 -22.69 -1.98 7.25
N ARG A 44 -23.18 -3.20 7.39
CA ARG A 44 -22.73 -4.28 6.53
C ARG A 44 -23.12 -4.06 5.08
N GLU A 45 -24.30 -3.49 4.85
CA GLU A 45 -24.70 -3.15 3.48
C GLU A 45 -23.79 -2.10 2.89
N GLY A 46 -23.43 -1.10 3.68
CA GLY A 46 -22.49 -0.08 3.24
C GLY A 46 -21.13 -0.67 2.91
N GLN A 47 -20.69 -1.58 3.76
CA GLN A 47 -19.41 -2.23 3.56
C GLN A 47 -19.38 -3.07 2.28
N THR A 48 -20.47 -3.81 2.04
CA THR A 48 -20.59 -4.60 0.81
C THR A 48 -20.57 -3.71 -0.43
N ARG A 49 -21.26 -2.57 -0.35
CA ARG A 49 -21.30 -1.65 -1.48
C ARG A 49 -19.91 -1.09 -1.77
N LEU A 50 -19.18 -0.73 -0.73
CA LEU A 50 -17.81 -0.25 -0.90
C LEU A 50 -16.90 -1.33 -1.48
N LEU A 51 -17.06 -2.55 -1.02
CA LEU A 51 -16.24 -3.65 -1.54
C LEU A 51 -16.45 -3.85 -3.03
N LEU A 52 -17.70 -3.75 -3.49
CA LEU A 52 -17.98 -3.86 -4.91
C LEU A 52 -17.32 -2.72 -5.68
N GLN A 53 -17.35 -1.51 -5.14
CA GLN A 53 -16.69 -0.38 -5.78
C GLN A 53 -15.17 -0.56 -5.81
N ILE A 54 -14.60 -1.06 -4.73
CA ILE A 54 -13.16 -1.32 -4.66
C ILE A 54 -12.77 -2.35 -5.71
N ASN A 55 -13.54 -3.44 -5.82
CA ASN A 55 -13.22 -4.48 -6.78
C ASN A 55 -13.31 -3.98 -8.21
N ALA A 56 -14.31 -3.15 -8.51
CA ALA A 56 -14.44 -2.57 -9.83
C ALA A 56 -13.26 -1.65 -10.14
N LEU A 57 -12.83 -0.89 -9.14
CA LEU A 57 -11.71 0.03 -9.33
C LEU A 57 -10.39 -0.71 -9.51
N VAL A 58 -10.20 -1.81 -8.78
CA VAL A 58 -9.01 -2.64 -8.96
C VAL A 58 -8.97 -3.20 -10.38
N ALA A 59 -10.11 -3.58 -10.92
CA ALA A 59 -10.17 -4.04 -12.31
C ALA A 59 -9.76 -2.94 -13.29
N GLU A 60 -10.19 -1.69 -13.02
CA GLU A 60 -9.74 -0.58 -13.85
C GLU A 60 -8.25 -0.35 -13.73
N ILE A 61 -7.73 -0.42 -12.51
CA ILE A 61 -6.29 -0.21 -12.27
C ILE A 61 -5.47 -1.25 -13.02
N ARG A 62 -5.97 -2.46 -13.09
CA ARG A 62 -5.27 -3.54 -13.77
C ARG A 62 -4.97 -3.20 -15.23
N ASP A 63 -5.88 -2.48 -15.88
CA ASP A 63 -5.75 -2.16 -17.30
C ASP A 63 -5.36 -0.72 -17.59
N ALA A 64 -5.16 0.09 -16.55
CA ALA A 64 -4.88 1.50 -16.73
C ALA A 64 -3.45 1.74 -17.19
N PRO A 65 -3.20 2.86 -17.88
CA PRO A 65 -1.84 3.16 -18.30
C PRO A 65 -0.93 3.46 -17.12
N ALA A 66 0.29 2.94 -17.18
CA ALA A 66 1.28 3.13 -16.13
C ALA A 66 2.59 3.54 -16.81
N THR A 67 2.96 4.79 -16.67
CA THR A 67 4.14 5.31 -17.35
C THR A 67 5.10 6.06 -16.43
N THR A 68 4.64 6.49 -15.27
CA THR A 68 5.47 7.27 -14.35
C THR A 68 5.89 6.41 -13.16
N THR A 69 6.91 6.88 -12.44
CA THR A 69 7.31 6.22 -11.20
C THR A 69 6.14 6.14 -10.23
N GLU A 70 5.34 7.19 -10.16
CA GLU A 70 4.18 7.19 -9.29
C GLU A 70 3.18 6.10 -9.70
N ASP A 71 2.98 5.92 -11.01
CA ASP A 71 2.09 4.87 -11.49
C ASP A 71 2.60 3.48 -11.06
N PHE A 72 3.91 3.25 -11.20
CA PHE A 72 4.46 1.95 -10.83
C PHE A 72 4.38 1.70 -9.33
N LEU A 73 4.61 2.75 -8.55
CA LEU A 73 4.49 2.63 -7.11
C LEU A 73 3.05 2.34 -6.71
N ALA A 74 2.11 2.98 -7.38
CA ALA A 74 0.69 2.74 -7.13
C ALA A 74 0.28 1.31 -7.48
N LEU A 75 0.77 0.80 -8.62
CA LEU A 75 0.52 -0.60 -8.97
C LEU A 75 1.06 -1.55 -7.92
N LEU A 76 2.25 -1.27 -7.44
CA LEU A 76 2.87 -2.11 -6.43
C LEU A 76 2.05 -2.11 -5.14
N ASP A 77 1.56 -0.93 -4.75
CA ASP A 77 0.75 -0.81 -3.54
C ASP A 77 -0.54 -1.63 -3.64
N VAL A 78 -1.22 -1.54 -4.78
CA VAL A 78 -2.44 -2.30 -4.99
C VAL A 78 -2.15 -3.80 -5.07
N ALA A 79 -1.08 -4.17 -5.77
CA ALA A 79 -0.73 -5.58 -5.93
C ALA A 79 -0.39 -6.24 -4.60
N LEU A 80 0.28 -5.52 -3.71
CA LEU A 80 0.61 -6.06 -2.41
C LEU A 80 -0.65 -6.41 -1.62
N ASP A 81 -1.70 -5.62 -1.81
CA ASP A 81 -2.92 -5.83 -1.07
C ASP A 81 -3.81 -6.89 -1.72
N HIS A 82 -3.90 -6.88 -3.05
CA HIS A 82 -4.91 -7.68 -3.73
C HIS A 82 -4.39 -8.96 -4.38
N GLU A 83 -3.10 -9.04 -4.63
CA GLU A 83 -2.58 -10.19 -5.35
C GLU A 83 -1.51 -10.97 -4.62
N LEU A 84 -0.64 -10.29 -3.90
CA LEU A 84 0.52 -10.94 -3.33
C LEU A 84 0.40 -11.25 -1.86
N ASP A 85 -0.54 -10.60 -1.17
CA ASP A 85 -0.70 -10.72 0.27
C ASP A 85 0.62 -10.50 1.02
N LEU A 86 1.53 -9.80 0.37
CA LEU A 86 2.86 -9.61 0.89
C LEU A 86 2.89 -8.57 1.99
N ALA A 87 1.93 -7.65 1.95
CA ALA A 87 1.85 -6.64 3.00
C ALA A 87 1.58 -7.28 4.37
N SER A 88 0.73 -8.30 4.40
CA SER A 88 0.48 -9.04 5.65
C SER A 88 1.73 -9.76 6.12
N ASP A 89 2.46 -10.37 5.20
CA ASP A 89 3.69 -11.06 5.56
C ASP A 89 4.71 -10.11 6.13
N ILE A 90 4.87 -8.95 5.52
CA ILE A 90 5.82 -7.95 6.03
C ILE A 90 5.41 -7.48 7.41
N ALA A 91 4.11 -7.30 7.64
CA ALA A 91 3.60 -6.89 8.94
C ALA A 91 3.85 -7.94 10.00
N PHE A 92 3.75 -9.21 9.63
CA PHE A 92 3.90 -10.30 10.58
C PHE A 92 5.37 -10.63 10.87
N TYR A 93 6.18 -10.75 9.81
CA TYR A 93 7.57 -11.18 9.96
C TYR A 93 8.54 -10.03 10.08
N GLY A 94 8.15 -8.84 9.61
CA GLY A 94 9.00 -7.65 9.68
C GLY A 94 9.72 -7.39 8.38
N PRO A 95 10.09 -6.13 8.17
CA PRO A 95 10.73 -5.76 6.90
C PRO A 95 12.10 -6.39 6.70
N ALA A 96 12.77 -6.78 7.77
CA ALA A 96 14.10 -7.36 7.65
C ALA A 96 14.08 -8.71 6.93
N ASP A 97 12.95 -9.40 6.96
CA ASP A 97 12.84 -10.69 6.28
C ASP A 97 12.56 -10.56 4.80
N TYR A 98 12.33 -9.33 4.33
CA TYR A 98 12.05 -9.07 2.92
C TYR A 98 12.92 -7.93 2.42
N PRO A 99 14.25 -8.12 2.42
CA PRO A 99 15.15 -7.00 2.16
C PRO A 99 15.04 -6.43 0.74
N MET A 100 14.78 -7.26 -0.24
CA MET A 100 14.69 -6.75 -1.61
C MET A 100 13.43 -5.93 -1.83
N ILE A 101 12.30 -6.42 -1.34
CA ILE A 101 11.04 -5.69 -1.45
C ILE A 101 11.12 -4.39 -0.66
N THR A 102 11.68 -4.45 0.53
CA THR A 102 11.85 -3.26 1.36
C THR A 102 12.71 -2.23 0.65
N ARG A 103 13.79 -2.68 0.05
CA ARG A 103 14.68 -1.78 -0.67
C ARG A 103 13.97 -1.16 -1.88
N LEU A 104 13.20 -1.96 -2.60
CA LEU A 104 12.46 -1.46 -3.75
C LEU A 104 11.47 -0.37 -3.35
N PHE A 105 10.71 -0.63 -2.29
CA PHE A 105 9.76 0.37 -1.80
C PHE A 105 10.46 1.66 -1.41
N ARG A 106 11.57 1.56 -0.69
CA ARG A 106 12.29 2.76 -0.30
C ARG A 106 12.79 3.53 -1.50
N ALA A 107 13.32 2.81 -2.47
CA ALA A 107 13.86 3.48 -3.66
C ALA A 107 12.78 4.20 -4.44
N LEU A 108 11.63 3.56 -4.59
CA LEU A 108 10.51 4.18 -5.29
C LEU A 108 9.91 5.33 -4.50
N ALA A 109 9.79 5.16 -3.20
CA ALA A 109 9.20 6.19 -2.36
C ALA A 109 10.03 7.48 -2.35
N ARG A 110 11.35 7.36 -2.46
CA ARG A 110 12.18 8.54 -2.54
C ARG A 110 11.92 9.36 -3.78
N LYS A 111 11.48 8.72 -4.84
CA LYS A 111 11.17 9.43 -6.08
C LYS A 111 9.81 10.09 -6.04
N VAL A 112 8.95 9.66 -5.13
CA VAL A 112 7.60 10.23 -4.99
C VAL A 112 7.34 10.45 -3.50
N PRO A 113 7.94 11.51 -2.92
CA PRO A 113 7.89 11.66 -1.45
C PRO A 113 6.49 11.83 -0.88
N ASP A 114 5.54 12.31 -1.68
CA ASP A 114 4.19 12.54 -1.18
C ASP A 114 3.26 11.36 -1.43
N PHE A 115 3.80 10.24 -1.88
CA PHE A 115 2.96 9.09 -2.20
C PHE A 115 2.34 8.49 -0.94
N GLU A 116 1.05 8.21 -1.01
CA GLU A 116 0.33 7.59 0.11
C GLU A 116 0.22 6.10 -0.12
N PHE A 117 0.96 5.34 0.67
CA PHE A 117 0.82 3.89 0.65
C PHE A 117 -0.40 3.50 1.47
N ASN A 118 -1.16 2.57 0.96
CA ASN A 118 -2.31 2.06 1.69
C ASN A 118 -2.04 0.68 2.27
N SER A 119 -1.52 -0.23 1.45
CA SER A 119 -1.37 -1.61 1.90
C SER A 119 -0.39 -1.74 3.04
N LEU A 120 0.79 -1.16 2.90
CA LEU A 120 1.80 -1.29 3.93
C LEU A 120 1.41 -0.55 5.20
N ARG A 121 0.89 0.66 5.06
CA ARG A 121 0.51 1.44 6.22
C ARG A 121 -0.60 0.75 7.01
N ARG A 122 -1.54 0.18 6.30
CA ARG A 122 -2.67 -0.48 6.94
C ARG A 122 -2.26 -1.73 7.72
N TRP A 123 -1.35 -2.50 7.13
CA TRP A 123 -0.98 -3.79 7.71
C TRP A 123 0.11 -3.71 8.76
N LEU A 124 0.90 -2.65 8.74
CA LEU A 124 1.92 -2.48 9.78
C LEU A 124 1.25 -1.97 11.04
N SER A 125 1.45 -2.70 12.12
CA SER A 125 0.72 -2.42 13.35
C SER A 125 1.24 -1.24 14.12
N SER A 126 2.40 -0.76 13.77
CA SER A 126 3.03 0.32 14.53
C SER A 126 3.57 1.37 13.57
N PRO A 127 3.31 2.64 13.86
CA PRO A 127 3.87 3.70 13.01
C PRO A 127 5.40 3.61 12.90
N GLY A 128 6.05 3.13 13.95
CA GLY A 128 7.49 2.96 13.91
C GLY A 128 7.92 1.95 12.87
N GLN A 129 7.16 0.88 12.71
CA GLN A 129 7.49 -0.11 11.69
C GLN A 129 7.40 0.48 10.29
N PHE A 130 6.35 1.25 10.04
CA PHE A 130 6.19 1.88 8.73
C PHE A 130 7.31 2.87 8.48
N GLU A 131 7.62 3.70 9.46
CA GLU A 131 8.70 4.66 9.32
C GLU A 131 10.03 3.96 9.11
N GLN A 132 10.26 2.88 9.81
CA GLN A 132 11.49 2.12 9.64
C GLN A 132 11.59 1.56 8.23
N LEU A 133 10.49 1.09 7.69
CA LEU A 133 10.47 0.58 6.34
C LEU A 133 10.77 1.65 5.31
N MET A 134 10.16 2.82 5.48
CA MET A 134 10.22 3.87 4.47
C MET A 134 11.27 4.92 4.76
N GLY A 135 11.52 5.16 6.02
CA GLY A 135 12.17 6.37 6.41
C GLY A 135 13.65 6.37 6.52
N ASP A 136 14.24 5.26 6.74
CA ASP A 136 15.64 5.28 6.98
C ASP A 136 16.44 5.28 5.74
N ALA A 137 16.11 6.20 4.94
CA ALA A 137 16.85 6.40 3.77
C ALA A 137 18.15 7.07 4.03
N THR A 138 18.16 7.87 5.04
CA THR A 138 19.32 8.65 5.32
C THR A 138 20.55 7.82 5.55
N PRO A 139 20.49 6.87 6.45
CA PRO A 139 21.67 6.05 6.64
C PRO A 139 22.04 5.27 5.43
N LEU A 140 21.16 5.23 4.47
CA LEU A 140 21.39 4.45 3.34
C LEU A 140 22.52 4.93 2.53
N GLU A 141 22.63 6.20 2.38
CA GLU A 141 23.72 6.67 1.67
C GLU A 141 24.94 6.52 2.44
N SER A 142 24.85 6.59 3.71
CA SER A 142 26.03 6.37 4.45
C SER A 142 26.37 4.94 4.40
N GLY A 143 25.45 4.24 4.38
CA GLY A 143 25.75 2.93 4.43
C GLY A 143 26.45 2.45 3.31
N ARG A 144 26.74 2.94 2.77
CA ARG A 144 27.30 2.44 2.12
C ARG A 144 28.27 1.93 2.23
N GLU A 145 28.07 2.18 2.67
CA GLU A 145 28.81 1.78 2.89
C GLU A 145 28.99 0.78 3.18
N ASP A 146 28.41 0.87 3.32
CA ASP A 146 28.53 -0.02 3.71
C ASP A 146 28.70 -0.96 3.22
N VAL A 147 28.47 -0.75 2.74
CA VAL A 147 28.72 -1.56 2.29
C VAL A 147 29.65 -2.26 2.27
N GLY A 148 29.77 -1.91 2.48
CA GLY A 148 30.75 -2.31 2.37
C GLY A 148 31.09 -3.44 2.57
N PRO A 149 31.10 -3.69 2.90
CA PRO A 149 31.58 -4.77 2.93
C PRO A 149 31.21 -5.87 2.43
N ILE A 150 30.78 -5.84 1.95
CA ILE A 150 30.44 -6.86 1.54
C ILE A 150 31.36 -7.69 1.09
N GLN A 151 31.83 -7.68 1.08
CA GLN A 151 32.46 -8.29 0.77
C GLN A 151 32.52 -9.31 0.63
N PRO A 152 32.68 -9.50 0.38
CA PRO A 152 32.58 -10.38 0.07
C PRO A 152 32.84 -11.44 0.07
N THR A 153 32.68 -11.46 0.09
CA THR A 153 32.90 -12.28 0.07
C THR A 153 33.18 -13.25 -0.04
N VAL A 154 33.21 -13.48 -0.11
CA VAL A 154 33.44 -14.30 -0.22
C VAL A 154 33.58 -15.22 -0.65
N LEU A 155 33.52 -15.66 -0.98
CA LEU A 155 33.68 -16.42 -1.36
C LEU A 155 34.16 -16.88 -1.58
#